data_d1017b38e9bbe0ec6edcceacf604470a
#
_entry.id   d1017b38e9bbe0ec6edcceacf604470a
#
_cell.length_a   1.000
_cell.length_b   1.000
_cell.length_c   1.000
_cell.angle_alpha   90.00
_cell.angle_beta   90.00
_cell.angle_gamma   90.00
#
_symmetry.space_group_name_H-M   'P 1'
#
loop_
_entity.id
_entity.type
_entity.pdbx_description
1 polymer ?
#
loop_
_entity_poly.entity_id
_entity_poly.type
_entity_poly.pdbx_seq_one_letter_code
_entity_poly.pdbx_strand_id
1 'polypeptide(L)'
;MLPVIKIVRQYERLAVFTLGKFHARTGLRGPGLRILIWPFQTSERIDLREEVINIPRQSNITRDNAAIHIDFLVYLRPIEGEAQKLVLEVVNYHQAVIGLATTILRAVIGEMTVDEVLSQRARINEQIRVTLDDETGRWGMKVTAVEIKEIEPAQEIQDAMNRQMSAERIRRAVVTEAEGKRE
;
A
#
# COMPACT_ATOMS: atom_id res chain seq x y z
N MET A 1 3.44 13.83 43.06
CA MET A 1 2.63 13.59 41.86
C MET A 1 2.65 14.87 41.04
N LEU A 2 3.22 14.84 39.85
CA LEU A 2 3.24 16.03 38.98
C LEU A 2 2.23 15.78 37.85
N PRO A 3 1.20 16.63 37.68
CA PRO A 3 0.31 16.55 36.54
C PRO A 3 1.04 17.00 35.27
N VAL A 4 1.05 16.17 34.24
CA VAL A 4 1.56 16.53 32.92
C VAL A 4 0.38 16.88 32.05
N ILE A 5 0.34 18.11 31.57
CA ILE A 5 -0.70 18.61 30.68
C ILE A 5 -0.29 18.34 29.24
N LYS A 6 -1.11 17.62 28.48
CA LYS A 6 -0.93 17.38 27.06
C LYS A 6 -2.13 17.94 26.27
N ILE A 7 -1.84 18.68 25.22
CA ILE A 7 -2.82 19.13 24.24
C ILE A 7 -2.81 18.12 23.10
N VAL A 8 -3.97 17.52 22.83
CA VAL A 8 -4.19 16.56 21.74
C VAL A 8 -4.95 17.30 20.63
N ARG A 9 -4.38 17.31 19.44
CA ARG A 9 -4.97 17.98 18.28
C ARG A 9 -6.15 17.16 17.72
N GLN A 10 -6.96 17.78 16.87
CA GLN A 10 -8.16 17.14 16.33
C GLN A 10 -7.87 15.88 15.51
N TYR A 11 -6.74 15.86 14.82
CA TYR A 11 -6.27 14.74 14.01
C TYR A 11 -5.38 13.74 14.79
N GLU A 12 -5.20 13.94 16.09
CA GLU A 12 -4.41 13.07 16.96
C GLU A 12 -5.31 12.30 17.93
N ARG A 13 -4.88 11.13 18.31
CA ARG A 13 -5.41 10.38 19.45
C ARG A 13 -4.27 10.07 20.40
N LEU A 14 -4.59 10.05 21.68
CA LEU A 14 -3.63 9.76 22.74
C LEU A 14 -3.94 8.38 23.32
N ALA A 15 -3.07 7.41 23.07
CA ALA A 15 -3.12 6.12 23.76
C ALA A 15 -2.46 6.28 25.15
N VAL A 16 -3.24 6.11 26.21
CA VAL A 16 -2.79 6.27 27.58
C VAL A 16 -2.68 4.91 28.24
N PHE A 17 -1.52 4.64 28.82
CA PHE A 17 -1.20 3.45 29.58
C PHE A 17 -1.12 3.81 31.06
N THR A 18 -1.85 3.11 31.90
CA THR A 18 -1.79 3.28 33.36
C THR A 18 -1.07 2.08 33.96
N LEU A 19 0.09 2.33 34.60
CA LEU A 19 0.97 1.26 35.11
C LEU A 19 1.32 0.20 34.05
N GLY A 20 1.55 0.65 32.81
CA GLY A 20 1.86 -0.24 31.67
C GLY A 20 0.65 -0.95 31.05
N LYS A 21 -0.57 -0.78 31.59
CA LYS A 21 -1.79 -1.40 31.03
C LYS A 21 -2.61 -0.41 30.23
N PHE A 22 -3.05 -0.83 29.06
CA PHE A 22 -4.02 -0.10 28.24
C PHE A 22 -5.44 -0.46 28.69
N HIS A 23 -6.29 0.53 28.94
CA HIS A 23 -7.69 0.34 29.28
C HIS A 23 -8.59 0.67 28.09
N ALA A 24 -9.28 -0.33 27.55
CA ALA A 24 -10.09 -0.17 26.32
C ALA A 24 -11.13 0.97 26.36
N ARG A 25 -11.71 1.25 27.53
CA ARG A 25 -12.73 2.31 27.70
C ARG A 25 -12.16 3.72 27.88
N THR A 26 -10.98 3.85 28.47
CA THR A 26 -10.41 5.15 28.89
C THR A 26 -9.02 5.41 28.34
N GLY A 27 -8.41 4.43 27.69
CA GLY A 27 -7.03 4.49 27.19
C GLY A 27 -6.88 5.31 25.93
N LEU A 28 -7.86 5.29 25.01
CA LEU A 28 -7.84 6.12 23.82
C LEU A 28 -8.56 7.45 24.11
N ARG A 29 -7.78 8.54 24.17
CA ARG A 29 -8.32 9.87 24.46
C ARG A 29 -8.37 10.73 23.21
N GLY A 30 -9.54 11.34 22.98
CA GLY A 30 -9.79 12.26 21.87
C GLY A 30 -9.12 13.63 22.05
N PRO A 31 -9.38 14.58 21.12
CA PRO A 31 -8.77 15.90 21.11
C PRO A 31 -9.16 16.73 22.34
N GLY A 32 -8.34 17.74 22.63
CA GLY A 32 -8.50 18.66 23.73
C GLY A 32 -7.39 18.58 24.78
N LEU A 33 -7.60 19.27 25.90
CA LEU A 33 -6.67 19.28 27.00
C LEU A 33 -6.79 17.98 27.82
N ARG A 34 -5.66 17.29 28.01
CA ARG A 34 -5.58 16.03 28.76
C ARG A 34 -4.54 16.13 29.86
N ILE A 35 -4.95 15.72 31.06
CA ILE A 35 -4.08 15.68 32.23
C ILE A 35 -3.66 14.23 32.45
N LEU A 36 -2.37 13.99 32.56
CA LEU A 36 -1.76 12.70 32.88
C LEU A 36 -1.08 12.79 34.22
N ILE A 37 -1.13 11.71 34.99
CA ILE A 37 -0.51 11.62 36.32
C ILE A 37 0.82 10.88 36.20
N TRP A 38 1.91 11.64 36.13
CA TRP A 38 3.25 11.06 36.17
C TRP A 38 3.62 10.64 37.59
N PRO A 39 4.32 9.48 37.83
CA PRO A 39 4.86 8.53 36.85
C PRO A 39 3.93 7.36 36.45
N PHE A 40 2.69 7.33 36.92
CA PHE A 40 1.78 6.19 36.76
C PHE A 40 1.18 6.08 35.36
N GLN A 41 1.15 7.18 34.60
CA GLN A 41 0.58 7.19 33.26
C GLN A 41 1.63 7.58 32.21
N THR A 42 1.79 6.72 31.22
CA THR A 42 2.51 6.99 29.99
C THR A 42 1.55 7.14 28.82
N SER A 43 1.97 7.79 27.75
CA SER A 43 1.07 8.03 26.62
C SER A 43 1.83 8.10 25.32
N GLU A 44 1.21 7.59 24.26
CA GLU A 44 1.70 7.61 22.89
C GLU A 44 0.72 8.35 22.00
N ARG A 45 1.22 9.14 21.04
CA ARG A 45 0.40 9.90 20.10
C ARG A 45 0.25 9.12 18.82
N ILE A 46 -0.96 9.07 18.32
CA ILE A 46 -1.33 8.44 17.05
C ILE A 46 -1.91 9.52 16.16
N ASP A 47 -1.33 9.72 14.98
CA ASP A 47 -1.86 10.61 13.95
C ASP A 47 -2.90 9.85 13.12
N LEU A 48 -4.09 10.40 12.93
CA LEU A 48 -5.18 9.79 12.17
C LEU A 48 -5.20 10.18 10.70
N ARG A 49 -4.28 11.06 10.28
CA ARG A 49 -4.21 11.49 8.89
C ARG A 49 -3.75 10.36 8.00
N GLU A 50 -4.13 10.47 6.76
CA GLU A 50 -3.67 9.57 5.72
C GLU A 50 -2.17 9.72 5.51
N GLU A 51 -1.48 8.62 5.45
CA GLU A 51 -0.06 8.52 5.19
C GLU A 51 0.19 7.77 3.89
N VAL A 52 1.25 8.14 3.20
CA VAL A 52 1.66 7.50 1.96
C VAL A 52 2.97 6.78 2.17
N ILE A 53 2.94 5.45 2.03
CA ILE A 53 4.14 4.61 2.08
C ILE A 53 4.59 4.33 0.64
N ASN A 54 5.81 4.73 0.34
CA ASN A 54 6.44 4.41 -0.93
C ASN A 54 7.08 3.02 -0.85
N ILE A 55 6.58 2.09 -1.66
CA ILE A 55 7.18 0.77 -1.81
C ILE A 55 8.23 0.85 -2.91
N PRO A 56 9.52 0.65 -2.57
CA PRO A 56 10.60 0.79 -3.54
C PRO A 56 10.49 -0.27 -4.64
N ARG A 57 11.15 0.00 -5.75
CA ARG A 57 11.20 -0.85 -6.93
C ARG A 57 11.51 -2.30 -6.57
N GLN A 58 10.60 -3.21 -6.94
CA GLN A 58 10.69 -4.65 -6.71
C GLN A 58 10.82 -5.38 -8.05
N SER A 59 11.72 -6.36 -8.10
CA SER A 59 11.81 -7.28 -9.23
C SER A 59 10.86 -8.45 -9.01
N ASN A 60 9.99 -8.70 -9.97
CA ASN A 60 9.00 -9.78 -9.95
C ASN A 60 9.08 -10.58 -11.25
N ILE A 61 8.67 -11.84 -11.20
CA ILE A 61 8.59 -12.72 -12.36
C ILE A 61 7.11 -12.97 -12.64
N THR A 62 6.70 -12.74 -13.87
CA THR A 62 5.35 -13.02 -14.35
C THR A 62 5.11 -14.49 -14.65
N ARG A 63 3.86 -14.88 -14.89
CA ARG A 63 3.48 -16.25 -15.24
C ARG A 63 4.17 -16.77 -16.51
N ASP A 64 4.46 -15.89 -17.46
CA ASP A 64 5.19 -16.18 -18.70
C ASP A 64 6.72 -16.09 -18.57
N ASN A 65 7.21 -16.14 -17.32
CA ASN A 65 8.63 -16.15 -16.95
C ASN A 65 9.40 -14.88 -17.37
N ALA A 66 8.75 -13.75 -17.48
CA ALA A 66 9.37 -12.47 -17.77
C ALA A 66 9.67 -11.70 -16.49
N ALA A 67 10.85 -11.09 -16.40
CA ALA A 67 11.21 -10.22 -15.29
C ALA A 67 10.65 -8.83 -15.51
N ILE A 68 9.95 -8.29 -14.50
CA ILE A 68 9.43 -6.92 -14.49
C ILE A 68 9.78 -6.24 -13.18
N HIS A 69 9.95 -4.92 -13.27
CA HIS A 69 10.19 -4.06 -12.12
C HIS A 69 8.97 -3.18 -11.87
N ILE A 70 8.52 -3.13 -10.62
CA ILE A 70 7.33 -2.37 -10.24
C ILE A 70 7.64 -1.60 -8.97
N ASP A 71 7.29 -0.33 -8.94
CA ASP A 71 7.20 0.51 -7.74
C ASP A 71 5.77 1.05 -7.59
N PHE A 72 5.33 1.22 -6.35
CA PHE A 72 3.96 1.63 -6.08
C PHE A 72 3.83 2.36 -4.74
N LEU A 73 2.74 3.07 -4.57
CA LEU A 73 2.36 3.81 -3.38
C LEU A 73 1.20 3.12 -2.68
N VAL A 74 1.26 3.09 -1.37
CA VAL A 74 0.17 2.63 -0.51
C VAL A 74 -0.31 3.80 0.34
N TYR A 75 -1.58 4.16 0.21
CA TYR A 75 -2.26 5.16 1.00
C TYR A 75 -2.99 4.46 2.13
N LEU A 76 -2.70 4.83 3.36
CA LEU A 76 -3.31 4.21 4.53
C LEU A 76 -3.52 5.21 5.65
N ARG A 77 -4.48 4.92 6.53
CA ARG A 77 -4.75 5.73 7.72
C ARG A 77 -5.21 4.85 8.87
N PRO A 78 -4.94 5.24 10.13
CA PRO A 78 -5.51 4.57 11.28
C PRO A 78 -7.05 4.70 11.31
N ILE A 79 -7.73 3.62 11.74
CA ILE A 79 -9.17 3.63 11.99
C ILE A 79 -9.38 4.30 13.35
N GLU A 80 -10.17 5.40 13.39
CA GLU A 80 -10.32 6.24 14.58
C GLU A 80 -10.69 5.45 15.85
N GLY A 81 -11.62 4.50 15.75
CA GLY A 81 -12.07 3.69 16.89
C GLY A 81 -11.10 2.56 17.29
N GLU A 82 -10.12 2.25 16.45
CA GLU A 82 -9.20 1.10 16.62
C GLU A 82 -7.73 1.52 16.62
N ALA A 83 -7.45 2.80 16.63
CA ALA A 83 -6.10 3.35 16.54
C ALA A 83 -5.13 2.82 17.62
N GLN A 84 -5.65 2.39 18.78
CA GLN A 84 -4.85 1.76 19.83
C GLN A 84 -4.18 0.47 19.37
N LYS A 85 -4.76 -0.26 18.41
CA LYS A 85 -4.18 -1.51 17.89
C LYS A 85 -2.83 -1.25 17.22
N LEU A 86 -2.66 -0.08 16.61
CA LEU A 86 -1.40 0.31 15.98
C LEU A 86 -0.23 0.34 16.98
N VAL A 87 -0.50 0.69 18.22
CA VAL A 87 0.51 0.74 19.30
C VAL A 87 0.66 -0.60 20.00
N LEU A 88 -0.42 -1.40 20.07
CA LEU A 88 -0.46 -2.65 20.83
C LEU A 88 -0.03 -3.86 19.99
N GLU A 89 -0.35 -3.89 18.72
CA GLU A 89 -0.25 -5.09 17.88
C GLU A 89 0.99 -5.07 16.95
N VAL A 90 1.54 -3.91 16.66
CA VAL A 90 2.67 -3.80 15.72
C VAL A 90 3.72 -2.81 16.20
N VAL A 91 4.98 -3.22 16.20
CA VAL A 91 6.10 -2.37 16.63
C VAL A 91 6.47 -1.35 15.56
N ASN A 92 6.52 -1.79 14.30
CA ASN A 92 6.87 -0.94 13.15
C ASN A 92 5.94 -1.28 11.97
N TYR A 93 4.82 -0.59 11.92
CA TYR A 93 3.82 -0.82 10.88
C TYR A 93 4.31 -0.47 9.48
N HIS A 94 5.21 0.53 9.32
CA HIS A 94 5.79 0.87 8.02
C HIS A 94 6.50 -0.33 7.39
N GLN A 95 7.42 -0.96 8.15
CA GLN A 95 8.14 -2.13 7.65
C GLN A 95 7.22 -3.32 7.43
N ALA A 96 6.24 -3.51 8.31
CA ALA A 96 5.27 -4.57 8.17
C ALA A 96 4.41 -4.40 6.91
N VAL A 97 3.93 -3.19 6.63
CA VAL A 97 3.17 -2.87 5.41
C VAL A 97 4.03 -3.05 4.16
N ILE A 98 5.29 -2.58 4.15
CA ILE A 98 6.21 -2.79 3.03
C ILE A 98 6.40 -4.28 2.75
N GLY A 99 6.63 -5.07 3.78
CA GLY A 99 6.80 -6.53 3.65
C GLY A 99 5.57 -7.24 3.10
N LEU A 100 4.39 -6.93 3.66
CA LEU A 100 3.11 -7.47 3.17
C LEU A 100 2.83 -7.06 1.74
N ALA A 101 2.93 -5.77 1.43
CA ALA A 101 2.66 -5.23 0.11
C ALA A 101 3.57 -5.85 -0.96
N THR A 102 4.86 -6.03 -0.65
CA THR A 102 5.82 -6.71 -1.54
C THR A 102 5.44 -8.18 -1.78
N THR A 103 4.99 -8.87 -0.73
CA THR A 103 4.59 -10.28 -0.83
C THR A 103 3.32 -10.44 -1.65
N ILE A 104 2.31 -9.58 -1.41
CA ILE A 104 1.04 -9.58 -2.15
C ILE A 104 1.29 -9.24 -3.62
N LEU A 105 2.10 -8.20 -3.90
CA LEU A 105 2.47 -7.84 -5.27
C LEU A 105 3.07 -9.05 -6.01
N ARG A 106 4.02 -9.75 -5.37
CA ARG A 106 4.67 -10.92 -5.99
C ARG A 106 3.67 -12.02 -6.32
N ALA A 107 2.71 -12.28 -5.44
CA ALA A 107 1.65 -13.27 -5.69
C ALA A 107 0.76 -12.84 -6.87
N VAL A 108 0.28 -11.61 -6.89
CA VAL A 108 -0.60 -11.07 -7.94
C VAL A 108 0.11 -11.11 -9.31
N ILE A 109 1.36 -10.63 -9.37
CA ILE A 109 2.13 -10.57 -10.62
C ILE A 109 2.49 -11.97 -11.13
N GLY A 110 2.78 -12.93 -10.23
CA GLY A 110 3.09 -14.32 -10.59
C GLY A 110 1.93 -15.06 -11.27
N GLU A 111 0.69 -14.58 -11.13
CA GLU A 111 -0.50 -15.13 -11.78
C GLU A 111 -0.80 -14.51 -13.15
N MET A 112 -0.15 -13.41 -13.50
CA MET A 112 -0.44 -12.59 -14.70
C MET A 112 0.70 -12.69 -15.73
N THR A 113 0.36 -12.52 -17.01
CA THR A 113 1.34 -12.32 -18.10
C THR A 113 1.81 -10.88 -18.15
N VAL A 114 2.93 -10.60 -18.83
CA VAL A 114 3.44 -9.22 -19.01
C VAL A 114 2.38 -8.31 -19.64
N ASP A 115 1.68 -8.78 -20.66
CA ASP A 115 0.63 -8.02 -21.34
C ASP A 115 -0.53 -7.68 -20.40
N GLU A 116 -0.96 -8.63 -19.56
CA GLU A 116 -1.98 -8.41 -18.54
C GLU A 116 -1.53 -7.39 -17.51
N VAL A 117 -0.29 -7.47 -17.03
CA VAL A 117 0.27 -6.52 -16.06
C VAL A 117 0.31 -5.10 -16.63
N LEU A 118 0.72 -4.94 -17.88
CA LEU A 118 0.78 -3.63 -18.52
C LEU A 118 -0.59 -3.02 -18.82
N SER A 119 -1.58 -3.86 -19.17
CA SER A 119 -2.91 -3.42 -19.59
C SER A 119 -3.93 -3.31 -18.44
N GLN A 120 -3.75 -4.06 -17.34
CA GLN A 120 -4.75 -4.18 -16.26
C GLN A 120 -4.28 -3.57 -14.93
N ARG A 121 -3.59 -2.43 -14.97
CA ARG A 121 -3.05 -1.74 -13.77
C ARG A 121 -4.12 -1.50 -12.70
N ALA A 122 -5.32 -1.07 -13.09
CA ALA A 122 -6.42 -0.80 -12.16
C ALA A 122 -6.85 -2.07 -11.40
N ARG A 123 -6.88 -3.22 -12.06
CA ARG A 123 -7.18 -4.50 -11.44
C ARG A 123 -6.11 -4.91 -10.42
N ILE A 124 -4.85 -4.72 -10.75
CA ILE A 124 -3.73 -5.02 -9.85
C ILE A 124 -3.81 -4.12 -8.61
N ASN A 125 -4.00 -2.81 -8.79
CA ASN A 125 -4.15 -1.84 -7.70
C ASN A 125 -5.26 -2.27 -6.74
N GLU A 126 -6.44 -2.63 -7.27
CA GLU A 126 -7.57 -3.02 -6.45
C GLU A 126 -7.35 -4.36 -5.75
N GLN A 127 -6.76 -5.33 -6.41
CA GLN A 127 -6.47 -6.64 -5.81
C GLN A 127 -5.47 -6.52 -4.66
N ILE A 128 -4.41 -5.72 -4.84
CA ILE A 128 -3.44 -5.44 -3.77
C ILE A 128 -4.12 -4.68 -2.64
N ARG A 129 -4.93 -3.65 -2.96
CA ARG A 129 -5.64 -2.84 -1.98
C ARG A 129 -6.52 -3.70 -1.08
N VAL A 130 -7.38 -4.55 -1.66
CA VAL A 130 -8.31 -5.40 -0.90
C VAL A 130 -7.55 -6.36 0.02
N THR A 131 -6.56 -7.07 -0.53
CA THR A 131 -5.80 -8.04 0.26
C THR A 131 -4.99 -7.37 1.36
N LEU A 132 -4.41 -6.19 1.08
CA LEU A 132 -3.63 -5.45 2.06
C LEU A 132 -4.52 -4.84 3.15
N ASP A 133 -5.72 -4.35 2.81
CA ASP A 133 -6.70 -3.80 3.74
C ASP A 133 -7.16 -4.87 4.75
N ASP A 134 -7.44 -6.08 4.29
CA ASP A 134 -7.81 -7.22 5.14
C ASP A 134 -6.69 -7.54 6.15
N GLU A 135 -5.44 -7.56 5.71
CA GLU A 135 -4.30 -7.88 6.57
C GLU A 135 -3.95 -6.76 7.56
N THR A 136 -4.06 -5.49 7.13
CA THR A 136 -3.73 -4.34 7.99
C THR A 136 -4.85 -3.97 8.95
N GLY A 137 -6.07 -4.42 8.69
CA GLY A 137 -7.23 -4.23 9.57
C GLY A 137 -7.00 -4.76 10.98
N ARG A 138 -6.25 -5.84 11.16
CA ARG A 138 -5.86 -6.36 12.48
C ARG A 138 -5.02 -5.37 13.31
N TRP A 139 -4.29 -4.47 12.65
CA TRP A 139 -3.51 -3.41 13.30
C TRP A 139 -4.30 -2.11 13.48
N GLY A 140 -5.60 -2.10 13.14
CA GLY A 140 -6.43 -0.92 13.18
C GLY A 140 -6.10 0.11 12.10
N MET A 141 -5.53 -0.35 10.97
CA MET A 141 -5.23 0.47 9.80
C MET A 141 -6.21 0.18 8.67
N LYS A 142 -6.50 1.19 7.87
CA LYS A 142 -7.30 1.08 6.65
C LYS A 142 -6.48 1.52 5.45
N VAL A 143 -6.41 0.66 4.44
CA VAL A 143 -5.81 1.01 3.15
C VAL A 143 -6.85 1.70 2.28
N THR A 144 -6.61 2.97 1.97
CA THR A 144 -7.51 3.80 1.18
C THR A 144 -7.33 3.55 -0.31
N ALA A 145 -6.07 3.52 -0.77
CA ALA A 145 -5.72 3.29 -2.16
C ALA A 145 -4.35 2.62 -2.29
N VAL A 146 -4.15 1.95 -3.42
CA VAL A 146 -2.84 1.50 -3.89
C VAL A 146 -2.66 1.99 -5.31
N GLU A 147 -1.52 2.58 -5.62
CA GLU A 147 -1.24 3.16 -6.94
C GLU A 147 0.12 2.73 -7.45
N ILE A 148 0.14 2.01 -8.56
CA ILE A 148 1.37 1.69 -9.27
C ILE A 148 1.91 2.97 -9.93
N LYS A 149 3.15 3.32 -9.62
CA LYS A 149 3.86 4.45 -10.24
C LYS A 149 4.39 4.06 -11.60
N GLU A 150 5.18 3.01 -11.63
CA GLU A 150 5.88 2.57 -12.83
C GLU A 150 5.89 1.05 -12.94
N ILE A 151 5.80 0.56 -14.17
CA ILE A 151 5.98 -0.84 -14.54
C ILE A 151 6.99 -0.88 -15.67
N GLU A 152 8.16 -1.44 -15.40
CA GLU A 152 9.23 -1.58 -16.38
C GLU A 152 9.56 -3.06 -16.61
N PRO A 153 9.24 -3.61 -17.79
CA PRO A 153 9.75 -4.91 -18.18
C PRO A 153 11.29 -4.88 -18.30
N ALA A 154 11.94 -6.01 -18.09
CA ALA A 154 13.38 -6.13 -18.35
C ALA A 154 13.68 -5.76 -19.83
N GLN A 155 14.85 -5.14 -20.07
CA GLN A 155 15.19 -4.55 -21.38
C GLN A 155 15.08 -5.55 -22.52
N GLU A 156 15.48 -6.79 -22.29
CA GLU A 156 15.36 -7.88 -23.30
C GLU A 156 13.91 -8.15 -23.70
N ILE A 157 12.98 -8.10 -22.74
CA ILE A 157 11.55 -8.26 -22.97
C ILE A 157 10.99 -7.05 -23.72
N GLN A 158 11.39 -5.85 -23.34
CA GLN A 158 10.98 -4.61 -24.01
C GLN A 158 11.42 -4.58 -25.47
N ASP A 159 12.64 -5.01 -25.77
CA ASP A 159 13.17 -5.12 -27.13
C ASP A 159 12.43 -6.19 -27.94
N ALA A 160 12.08 -7.32 -27.34
CA ALA A 160 11.30 -8.36 -27.99
C ALA A 160 9.88 -7.87 -28.31
N MET A 161 9.21 -7.20 -27.36
CA MET A 161 7.89 -6.59 -27.56
C MET A 161 7.89 -5.52 -28.64
N ASN A 162 8.91 -4.67 -28.69
CA ASN A 162 9.07 -3.63 -29.73
C ASN A 162 9.22 -4.25 -31.13
N ARG A 163 9.99 -5.31 -31.24
CA ARG A 163 10.14 -6.06 -32.51
C ARG A 163 8.84 -6.71 -32.94
N GLN A 164 8.11 -7.34 -32.01
CA GLN A 164 6.82 -7.97 -32.29
C GLN A 164 5.78 -6.93 -32.72
N MET A 165 5.67 -5.80 -31.99
CA MET A 165 4.76 -4.72 -32.35
C MET A 165 5.07 -4.12 -33.72
N SER A 166 6.35 -3.93 -34.05
CA SER A 166 6.77 -3.43 -35.39
C SER A 166 6.36 -4.42 -36.48
N ALA A 167 6.60 -5.70 -36.31
CA ALA A 167 6.19 -6.73 -37.26
C ALA A 167 4.66 -6.79 -37.44
N GLU A 168 3.90 -6.69 -36.36
CA GLU A 168 2.42 -6.67 -36.40
C GLU A 168 1.90 -5.42 -37.13
N ARG A 169 2.50 -4.25 -36.88
CA ARG A 169 2.14 -3.01 -37.59
C ARG A 169 2.40 -3.12 -39.09
N ILE A 170 3.55 -3.67 -39.50
CA ILE A 170 3.90 -3.88 -40.90
C ILE A 170 2.90 -4.85 -41.54
N ARG A 171 2.57 -5.98 -40.85
CA ARG A 171 1.59 -6.94 -41.35
C ARG A 171 0.21 -6.30 -41.56
N ARG A 172 -0.28 -5.52 -40.59
CA ARG A 172 -1.56 -4.80 -40.73
C ARG A 172 -1.55 -3.79 -41.87
N ALA A 173 -0.47 -3.03 -42.01
CA ALA A 173 -0.33 -2.08 -43.10
C ALA A 173 -0.40 -2.74 -44.48
N VAL A 174 0.29 -3.88 -44.67
CA VAL A 174 0.26 -4.64 -45.92
C VAL A 174 -1.15 -5.20 -46.23
N VAL A 175 -1.84 -5.73 -45.19
CA VAL A 175 -3.22 -6.22 -45.36
C VAL A 175 -4.17 -5.08 -45.75
N THR A 176 -4.10 -3.94 -45.08
CA THR A 176 -4.96 -2.76 -45.36
C THR A 176 -4.66 -2.19 -46.76
N GLU A 177 -3.40 -2.16 -47.17
CA GLU A 177 -3.02 -1.74 -48.53
C GLU A 177 -3.53 -2.70 -49.60
N ALA A 178 -3.48 -4.02 -49.32
CA ALA A 178 -4.00 -5.03 -50.24
C ALA A 178 -5.54 -4.99 -50.38
N GLU A 179 -6.24 -4.69 -49.27
CA GLU A 179 -7.69 -4.49 -49.26
C GLU A 179 -8.09 -3.23 -50.00
N GLY A 180 -7.40 -2.12 -49.77
CA GLY A 180 -7.64 -0.86 -50.47
C GLY A 180 -7.33 -0.86 -51.99
N LYS A 181 -6.53 -1.84 -52.46
CA LYS A 181 -6.32 -2.05 -53.93
C LYS A 181 -7.35 -2.97 -54.57
N ARG A 182 -8.23 -3.58 -53.80
CA ARG A 182 -9.33 -4.45 -54.28
C ARG A 182 -10.65 -3.72 -54.48
N GLU A 183 -10.82 -2.54 -53.86
CA GLU A 183 -11.92 -1.62 -54.14
C GLU A 183 -11.57 -0.71 -55.35
#